data_c23ba681111eaaccb18d192140ad5d59
#
_entry.id   c23ba681111eaaccb18d192140ad5d59
#
_cell.length_a   1.000
_cell.length_b   1.000
_cell.length_c   1.000
_cell.angle_alpha   90.00
_cell.angle_beta   90.00
_cell.angle_gamma   90.00
#
_symmetry.space_group_name_H-M   'P 1'
#
loop_
_entity.id
_entity.type
_entity.pdbx_description
1 polymer ?
#
loop_
_entity_poly.entity_id
_entity_poly.type
_entity_poly.pdbx_seq_one_letter_code
_entity_poly.pdbx_strand_id
1 'polypeptide(L)'
;MKQSNVEFLQSLITIDSTNPPGNEAAVTELFKTRCEQNDVPYEITDLGNNRNNFSVTLTAKDNTEDKLLLSGHTDTVKIGAQQWQFDPFAATINNGKLYGRGTTDMKSGLAELYLALESLYKEGFTPTKNIEFLATAGEEVDSIGAEHYVASTNMDNIKAIIIAEPTSEKVVVGHKGALWIEVTLTGKTAHGAMPEQGINAIEGMNKVLNLVDELKEEWLEEQAPLGKSSISANLISGGIQTNVIPDSCTLNVDIRSVTPNLHEKLYSEFTERLEDIFSAENSPEVSTKILLNRATVLTEEDESIITSALDVANANEVSGVSYYTDGSVLNPDSNIPTLIYGPGIETLAHQPNEYVEVDAFERSIEYFKKLIKVYTA
;
A
#
# COMPACT_ATOMS: atom_id res chain seq x y z
N MET A 1 -34.80 3.42 -9.87
CA MET A 1 -34.18 4.62 -9.28
C MET A 1 -32.68 4.49 -9.44
N LYS A 2 -31.98 5.54 -9.84
CA LYS A 2 -30.51 5.48 -9.87
C LYS A 2 -30.02 5.38 -8.43
N GLN A 3 -29.07 4.45 -8.19
CA GLN A 3 -28.42 4.26 -6.90
C GLN A 3 -27.66 5.55 -6.51
N SER A 4 -27.84 6.03 -5.28
CA SER A 4 -27.07 7.17 -4.77
C SER A 4 -25.59 6.82 -4.59
N ASN A 5 -24.72 7.84 -4.41
CA ASN A 5 -23.28 7.60 -4.16
C ASN A 5 -23.07 6.75 -2.89
N VAL A 6 -23.79 7.09 -1.82
CA VAL A 6 -23.71 6.38 -0.54
C VAL A 6 -24.21 4.93 -0.67
N GLU A 7 -25.32 4.68 -1.39
CA GLU A 7 -25.81 3.31 -1.65
C GLU A 7 -24.80 2.51 -2.48
N PHE A 8 -24.08 3.14 -3.40
CA PHE A 8 -23.01 2.48 -4.13
C PHE A 8 -21.86 2.07 -3.20
N LEU A 9 -21.39 2.98 -2.35
CA LEU A 9 -20.37 2.65 -1.35
C LEU A 9 -20.86 1.53 -0.41
N GLN A 10 -22.11 1.60 0.08
CA GLN A 10 -22.68 0.52 0.90
C GLN A 10 -22.62 -0.84 0.18
N SER A 11 -22.92 -0.86 -1.12
CA SER A 11 -22.84 -2.10 -1.91
C SER A 11 -21.41 -2.65 -1.97
N LEU A 12 -20.39 -1.78 -2.11
CA LEU A 12 -18.98 -2.20 -2.09
C LEU A 12 -18.57 -2.78 -0.72
N ILE A 13 -19.04 -2.17 0.37
CA ILE A 13 -18.73 -2.63 1.74
C ILE A 13 -19.39 -3.97 2.06
N THR A 14 -20.55 -4.28 1.48
CA THR A 14 -21.20 -5.58 1.71
C THR A 14 -20.46 -6.76 1.08
N ILE A 15 -19.53 -6.52 0.17
CA ILE A 15 -18.70 -7.57 -0.40
C ILE A 15 -17.53 -7.87 0.53
N ASP A 16 -17.47 -9.10 1.03
CA ASP A 16 -16.28 -9.63 1.69
C ASP A 16 -15.20 -9.91 0.65
N SER A 17 -14.23 -9.01 0.55
CA SER A 17 -13.03 -9.12 -0.27
C SER A 17 -11.77 -9.29 0.59
N THR A 18 -11.92 -9.92 1.74
CA THR A 18 -10.79 -10.21 2.66
C THR A 18 -9.70 -11.01 1.95
N ASN A 19 -8.49 -10.54 2.02
CA ASN A 19 -7.33 -11.17 1.43
C ASN A 19 -6.33 -11.63 2.53
N PRO A 20 -5.81 -12.87 2.51
CA PRO A 20 -6.26 -14.00 1.69
C PRO A 20 -7.63 -14.56 2.08
N PRO A 21 -8.39 -15.19 1.18
CA PRO A 21 -7.99 -15.62 -0.17
C PRO A 21 -8.15 -14.57 -1.27
N GLY A 22 -8.81 -13.42 -0.99
CA GLY A 22 -9.25 -12.46 -2.00
C GLY A 22 -10.61 -12.84 -2.61
N ASN A 23 -11.37 -11.84 -3.06
CA ASN A 23 -12.64 -11.99 -3.78
C ASN A 23 -12.92 -10.68 -4.54
N GLU A 24 -11.87 -10.11 -5.10
CA GLU A 24 -11.88 -8.80 -5.74
C GLU A 24 -12.77 -8.80 -6.99
N ALA A 25 -12.93 -9.98 -7.66
CA ALA A 25 -13.85 -10.14 -8.78
C ALA A 25 -15.30 -9.77 -8.41
N ALA A 26 -15.75 -10.03 -7.18
CA ALA A 26 -17.08 -9.63 -6.73
C ALA A 26 -17.21 -8.10 -6.57
N VAL A 27 -16.13 -7.42 -6.19
CA VAL A 27 -16.09 -5.95 -6.10
C VAL A 27 -16.10 -5.33 -7.49
N THR A 28 -15.28 -5.85 -8.42
CA THR A 28 -15.22 -5.34 -9.80
C THR A 28 -16.53 -5.55 -10.55
N GLU A 29 -17.32 -6.58 -10.24
CA GLU A 29 -18.65 -6.79 -10.83
C GLU A 29 -19.66 -5.68 -10.47
N LEU A 30 -19.51 -5.03 -9.28
CA LEU A 30 -20.33 -3.86 -8.93
C LEU A 30 -19.98 -2.64 -9.79
N PHE A 31 -18.67 -2.39 -10.02
CA PHE A 31 -18.22 -1.33 -10.91
C PHE A 31 -18.69 -1.59 -12.36
N LYS A 32 -18.53 -2.81 -12.85
CA LYS A 32 -19.02 -3.24 -14.16
C LYS A 32 -20.52 -2.98 -14.31
N THR A 33 -21.33 -3.47 -13.35
CA THR A 33 -22.78 -3.28 -13.38
C THR A 33 -23.14 -1.79 -13.45
N ARG A 34 -22.43 -0.95 -12.70
CA ARG A 34 -22.67 0.49 -12.71
C ARG A 34 -22.22 1.15 -14.03
N CYS A 35 -21.12 0.70 -14.63
CA CYS A 35 -20.69 1.14 -15.95
C CYS A 35 -21.71 0.80 -17.02
N GLU A 36 -22.24 -0.44 -17.04
CA GLU A 36 -23.28 -0.88 -17.98
C GLU A 36 -24.59 -0.07 -17.85
N GLN A 37 -24.97 0.31 -16.62
CA GLN A 37 -26.15 1.15 -16.37
C GLN A 37 -26.01 2.60 -16.86
N ASN A 38 -24.79 3.07 -17.07
CA ASN A 38 -24.46 4.44 -17.42
C ASN A 38 -23.74 4.59 -18.76
N ASP A 39 -23.65 3.50 -19.53
CA ASP A 39 -22.97 3.40 -20.84
C ASP A 39 -21.50 3.87 -20.78
N VAL A 40 -20.80 3.59 -19.67
CA VAL A 40 -19.37 3.88 -19.47
C VAL A 40 -18.54 2.69 -19.94
N PRO A 41 -17.60 2.85 -20.89
CA PRO A 41 -16.69 1.79 -21.29
C PRO A 41 -15.75 1.39 -20.13
N TYR A 42 -15.50 0.10 -19.98
CA TYR A 42 -14.63 -0.46 -18.95
C TYR A 42 -13.82 -1.65 -19.47
N GLU A 43 -12.76 -2.00 -18.73
CA GLU A 43 -11.98 -3.22 -18.95
C GLU A 43 -11.85 -4.01 -17.65
N ILE A 44 -11.79 -5.33 -17.76
CA ILE A 44 -11.51 -6.24 -16.65
C ILE A 44 -10.32 -7.10 -17.02
N THR A 45 -9.32 -7.11 -16.16
CA THR A 45 -8.15 -7.97 -16.29
C THR A 45 -8.25 -9.09 -15.25
N ASP A 46 -8.44 -10.32 -15.72
CA ASP A 46 -8.50 -11.52 -14.87
C ASP A 46 -7.08 -11.91 -14.43
N LEU A 47 -6.86 -11.94 -13.12
CA LEU A 47 -5.60 -12.33 -12.48
C LEU A 47 -5.65 -13.76 -11.92
N GLY A 48 -6.77 -14.47 -12.16
CA GLY A 48 -7.04 -15.80 -11.59
C GLY A 48 -7.54 -15.76 -10.15
N ASN A 49 -8.03 -16.90 -9.68
CA ASN A 49 -8.46 -17.09 -8.27
C ASN A 49 -9.49 -16.06 -7.76
N ASN A 50 -10.46 -15.65 -8.59
CA ASN A 50 -11.44 -14.59 -8.30
C ASN A 50 -10.81 -13.20 -8.02
N ARG A 51 -9.66 -12.92 -8.59
CA ARG A 51 -8.94 -11.65 -8.45
C ARG A 51 -8.89 -10.95 -9.80
N ASN A 52 -9.37 -9.73 -9.85
CA ASN A 52 -9.41 -8.92 -11.06
C ASN A 52 -8.90 -7.51 -10.80
N ASN A 53 -8.22 -6.93 -11.81
CA ASN A 53 -8.20 -5.48 -11.94
C ASN A 53 -9.43 -5.03 -12.74
N PHE A 54 -9.86 -3.81 -12.47
CA PHE A 54 -10.92 -3.14 -13.22
C PHE A 54 -10.46 -1.74 -13.61
N SER A 55 -10.68 -1.34 -14.86
CA SER A 55 -10.33 0.00 -15.31
C SER A 55 -11.41 0.68 -16.16
N VAL A 56 -11.39 2.02 -16.11
CA VAL A 56 -12.22 2.93 -16.91
C VAL A 56 -11.33 4.04 -17.44
N THR A 57 -11.38 4.31 -18.74
CA THR A 57 -10.61 5.41 -19.33
C THR A 57 -11.54 6.47 -19.90
N LEU A 58 -11.36 7.71 -19.45
CA LEU A 58 -11.91 8.91 -20.08
C LEU A 58 -10.87 9.45 -21.06
N THR A 59 -11.16 9.32 -22.35
CA THR A 59 -10.22 9.64 -23.41
C THR A 59 -10.03 11.15 -23.56
N ALA A 60 -8.78 11.56 -23.79
CA ALA A 60 -8.41 12.94 -24.03
C ALA A 60 -9.02 13.50 -25.33
N LYS A 61 -9.14 14.83 -25.38
CA LYS A 61 -9.59 15.59 -26.55
C LYS A 61 -8.69 15.36 -27.77
N ASP A 62 -7.37 15.40 -27.54
CA ASP A 62 -6.36 15.20 -28.55
C ASP A 62 -5.86 13.75 -28.47
N ASN A 63 -5.34 13.22 -29.58
CA ASN A 63 -4.83 11.85 -29.60
C ASN A 63 -3.46 11.79 -28.89
N THR A 64 -3.48 11.78 -27.56
CA THR A 64 -2.31 11.67 -26.68
C THR A 64 -2.30 10.34 -25.96
N GLU A 65 -1.10 9.85 -25.62
CA GLU A 65 -0.94 8.70 -24.74
C GLU A 65 -0.72 9.10 -23.27
N ASP A 66 -0.50 10.39 -23.01
CA ASP A 66 -0.35 10.90 -21.64
C ASP A 66 -1.57 10.60 -20.78
N LYS A 67 -1.33 10.14 -19.53
CA LYS A 67 -2.37 9.72 -18.62
C LYS A 67 -2.22 10.34 -17.22
N LEU A 68 -3.36 10.66 -16.61
CA LEU A 68 -3.53 10.74 -15.16
C LEU A 68 -4.08 9.40 -14.69
N LEU A 69 -3.35 8.71 -13.81
CA LEU A 69 -3.79 7.45 -13.20
C LEU A 69 -4.47 7.73 -11.86
N LEU A 70 -5.68 7.21 -11.69
CA LEU A 70 -6.46 7.23 -10.44
C LEU A 70 -6.51 5.81 -9.91
N SER A 71 -5.86 5.50 -8.80
CA SER A 71 -5.72 4.13 -8.32
C SER A 71 -6.21 3.93 -6.89
N GLY A 72 -6.68 2.72 -6.62
CA GLY A 72 -7.00 2.22 -5.30
C GLY A 72 -7.30 0.72 -5.33
N HIS A 73 -7.16 0.06 -4.16
CA HIS A 73 -7.32 -1.37 -4.06
C HIS A 73 -8.74 -1.80 -3.70
N THR A 74 -9.09 -3.03 -4.05
CA THR A 74 -10.42 -3.62 -3.86
C THR A 74 -10.48 -4.64 -2.74
N ASP A 75 -9.33 -5.20 -2.34
CA ASP A 75 -9.23 -6.14 -1.22
C ASP A 75 -9.23 -5.43 0.15
N THR A 76 -9.33 -6.20 1.19
CA THR A 76 -9.29 -5.73 2.58
C THR A 76 -8.60 -6.75 3.47
N VAL A 77 -8.07 -6.30 4.61
CA VAL A 77 -7.56 -7.22 5.64
C VAL A 77 -8.68 -7.97 6.37
N LYS A 78 -8.31 -9.03 7.08
CA LYS A 78 -9.22 -9.80 7.93
C LYS A 78 -9.85 -8.94 9.03
N ILE A 79 -11.08 -9.27 9.42
CA ILE A 79 -11.83 -8.57 10.49
C ILE A 79 -11.21 -8.73 11.88
N GLY A 80 -10.30 -9.70 12.06
CA GLY A 80 -9.67 -9.99 13.35
C GLY A 80 -10.59 -10.70 14.33
N ALA A 81 -10.11 -10.85 15.58
CA ALA A 81 -10.83 -11.54 16.65
C ALA A 81 -11.58 -10.58 17.62
N GLN A 82 -11.37 -9.28 17.48
CA GLN A 82 -12.03 -8.29 18.35
C GLN A 82 -13.50 -8.11 17.96
N GLN A 83 -14.34 -7.81 18.95
CA GLN A 83 -15.76 -7.61 18.73
C GLN A 83 -16.02 -6.29 17.98
N TRP A 84 -16.85 -6.37 16.95
CA TRP A 84 -17.35 -5.21 16.21
C TRP A 84 -18.70 -4.76 16.80
N GLN A 85 -18.94 -3.46 16.82
CA GLN A 85 -20.22 -2.88 17.24
C GLN A 85 -21.34 -3.16 16.22
N PHE A 86 -20.99 -3.14 14.94
CA PHE A 86 -21.86 -3.50 13.82
C PHE A 86 -21.19 -4.63 13.02
N ASP A 87 -21.99 -5.43 12.32
CA ASP A 87 -21.45 -6.43 11.39
C ASP A 87 -20.54 -5.73 10.35
N PRO A 88 -19.26 -6.17 10.19
CA PRO A 88 -18.29 -5.51 9.32
C PRO A 88 -18.67 -5.49 7.83
N PHE A 89 -19.64 -6.31 7.42
CA PHE A 89 -20.13 -6.36 6.03
C PHE A 89 -21.60 -5.93 5.89
N ALA A 90 -22.21 -5.35 6.94
CA ALA A 90 -23.57 -4.84 6.87
C ALA A 90 -23.69 -3.40 6.32
N ALA A 91 -22.57 -2.68 6.15
CA ALA A 91 -22.51 -1.29 5.69
C ALA A 91 -23.48 -0.38 6.45
N THR A 92 -23.48 -0.47 7.79
CA THR A 92 -24.43 0.20 8.67
C THR A 92 -24.12 1.69 8.76
N ILE A 93 -25.11 2.54 8.49
CA ILE A 93 -25.00 3.98 8.76
C ILE A 93 -25.55 4.28 10.14
N ASN A 94 -24.72 4.90 10.99
CA ASN A 94 -25.12 5.37 12.31
C ASN A 94 -24.46 6.70 12.63
N ASN A 95 -25.25 7.71 13.03
CA ASN A 95 -24.78 9.06 13.38
C ASN A 95 -23.88 9.70 12.30
N GLY A 96 -24.24 9.59 11.02
CA GLY A 96 -23.47 10.15 9.90
C GLY A 96 -22.19 9.40 9.52
N LYS A 97 -21.95 8.22 10.11
CA LYS A 97 -20.81 7.35 9.84
C LYS A 97 -21.28 6.06 9.20
N LEU A 98 -20.61 5.64 8.14
CA LEU A 98 -20.81 4.36 7.50
C LEU A 98 -19.76 3.40 8.03
N TYR A 99 -20.20 2.37 8.75
CA TYR A 99 -19.37 1.36 9.38
C TYR A 99 -19.21 0.12 8.52
N GLY A 100 -18.00 -0.43 8.50
CA GLY A 100 -17.69 -1.70 7.83
C GLY A 100 -16.22 -1.83 7.48
N ARG A 101 -15.74 -3.06 7.28
CA ARG A 101 -14.39 -3.33 6.82
C ARG A 101 -14.19 -2.77 5.40
N GLY A 102 -13.11 -2.01 5.19
CA GLY A 102 -12.81 -1.34 3.93
C GLY A 102 -13.48 0.04 3.76
N THR A 103 -14.22 0.53 4.78
CA THR A 103 -14.81 1.88 4.70
C THR A 103 -13.75 2.97 4.76
N THR A 104 -12.70 2.78 5.54
CA THR A 104 -11.55 3.68 5.61
C THR A 104 -10.47 3.25 4.62
N ASP A 105 -10.16 1.96 4.55
CA ASP A 105 -9.04 1.38 3.84
C ASP A 105 -9.54 0.29 2.88
N MET A 106 -9.69 0.61 1.53
CA MET A 106 -9.83 1.98 1.01
C MET A 106 -11.03 2.08 0.03
N LYS A 107 -12.08 1.24 0.23
CA LYS A 107 -13.24 1.21 -0.70
C LYS A 107 -14.00 2.55 -0.80
N SER A 108 -13.95 3.42 0.24
CA SER A 108 -14.52 4.76 0.12
C SER A 108 -13.74 5.61 -0.88
N GLY A 109 -12.42 5.70 -0.72
CA GLY A 109 -11.57 6.43 -1.64
C GLY A 109 -11.64 5.88 -3.07
N LEU A 110 -11.65 4.54 -3.22
CA LEU A 110 -11.84 3.88 -4.50
C LEU A 110 -13.19 4.28 -5.17
N ALA A 111 -14.27 4.27 -4.38
CA ALA A 111 -15.59 4.68 -4.87
C ALA A 111 -15.62 6.16 -5.29
N GLU A 112 -14.95 7.04 -4.55
CA GLU A 112 -14.91 8.48 -4.85
C GLU A 112 -14.19 8.78 -6.16
N LEU A 113 -13.04 8.15 -6.42
CA LEU A 113 -12.32 8.30 -7.69
C LEU A 113 -13.21 7.88 -8.86
N TYR A 114 -13.85 6.72 -8.74
CA TYR A 114 -14.76 6.22 -9.78
C TYR A 114 -15.96 7.18 -9.99
N LEU A 115 -16.62 7.61 -8.90
CA LEU A 115 -17.80 8.48 -8.97
C LEU A 115 -17.46 9.86 -9.52
N ALA A 116 -16.30 10.40 -9.20
CA ALA A 116 -15.80 11.63 -9.79
C ALA A 116 -15.60 11.47 -11.30
N LEU A 117 -14.95 10.40 -11.75
CA LEU A 117 -14.75 10.11 -13.17
C LEU A 117 -16.06 9.84 -13.90
N GLU A 118 -16.97 9.05 -13.32
CA GLU A 118 -18.32 8.81 -13.87
C GLU A 118 -19.11 10.12 -14.04
N SER A 119 -19.02 11.02 -13.07
CA SER A 119 -19.66 12.35 -13.16
C SER A 119 -19.09 13.16 -14.31
N LEU A 120 -17.77 13.18 -14.49
CA LEU A 120 -17.10 13.87 -15.59
C LEU A 120 -17.48 13.29 -16.95
N TYR A 121 -17.54 11.96 -17.06
CA TYR A 121 -18.02 11.28 -18.26
C TYR A 121 -19.44 11.70 -18.63
N LYS A 122 -20.37 11.72 -17.66
CA LYS A 122 -21.77 12.14 -17.86
C LYS A 122 -21.92 13.61 -18.22
N GLU A 123 -21.02 14.47 -17.76
CA GLU A 123 -20.97 15.88 -18.12
C GLU A 123 -20.41 16.14 -19.52
N GLY A 124 -19.87 15.11 -20.19
CA GLY A 124 -19.18 15.23 -21.45
C GLY A 124 -17.86 16.00 -21.34
N PHE A 125 -17.18 15.91 -20.19
CA PHE A 125 -15.88 16.53 -19.99
C PHE A 125 -14.84 15.89 -20.91
N THR A 126 -14.05 16.73 -21.56
CA THR A 126 -12.99 16.29 -22.49
C THR A 126 -11.63 16.80 -22.00
N PRO A 127 -10.83 15.93 -21.35
CA PRO A 127 -9.54 16.30 -20.75
C PRO A 127 -8.44 16.46 -21.84
N THR A 128 -7.32 17.10 -21.46
CA THR A 128 -6.11 17.21 -22.32
C THR A 128 -5.19 16.00 -22.22
N LYS A 129 -5.35 15.15 -21.18
CA LYS A 129 -4.67 13.86 -20.98
C LYS A 129 -5.73 12.80 -20.73
N ASN A 130 -5.46 11.56 -21.10
CA ASN A 130 -6.33 10.45 -20.72
C ASN A 130 -6.43 10.37 -19.19
N ILE A 131 -7.60 10.04 -18.67
CA ILE A 131 -7.79 9.80 -17.24
C ILE A 131 -8.17 8.34 -17.09
N GLU A 132 -7.34 7.58 -16.42
CA GLU A 132 -7.57 6.15 -16.20
C GLU A 132 -7.83 5.89 -14.71
N PHE A 133 -9.02 5.35 -14.41
CA PHE A 133 -9.32 4.79 -13.11
C PHE A 133 -8.90 3.32 -13.12
N LEU A 134 -8.16 2.91 -12.12
CA LEU A 134 -7.66 1.55 -11.93
C LEU A 134 -8.00 1.07 -10.51
N ALA A 135 -8.87 0.07 -10.42
CA ALA A 135 -9.12 -0.67 -9.20
C ALA A 135 -8.22 -1.91 -9.19
N THR A 136 -7.26 -1.97 -8.28
CA THR A 136 -6.26 -3.04 -8.17
C THR A 136 -6.72 -4.14 -7.24
N ALA A 137 -6.19 -5.34 -7.44
CA ALA A 137 -6.33 -6.47 -6.54
C ALA A 137 -5.05 -6.69 -5.74
N GLY A 138 -5.18 -7.01 -4.43
CA GLY A 138 -4.11 -7.61 -3.65
C GLY A 138 -3.13 -6.66 -2.98
N GLU A 139 -3.44 -5.40 -2.80
CA GLU A 139 -2.57 -4.44 -2.13
C GLU A 139 -2.15 -4.92 -0.74
N GLU A 140 -3.09 -5.44 0.02
CA GLU A 140 -2.96 -5.88 1.41
C GLU A 140 -2.05 -7.12 1.61
N VAL A 141 -1.63 -7.77 0.51
CA VAL A 141 -0.83 -9.02 0.58
C VAL A 141 0.32 -9.04 -0.40
N ASP A 142 0.05 -8.97 -1.69
CA ASP A 142 1.01 -9.25 -2.75
C ASP A 142 1.09 -8.19 -3.85
N SER A 143 0.15 -7.22 -3.89
CA SER A 143 0.01 -6.18 -4.92
C SER A 143 -0.04 -6.73 -6.36
N ILE A 144 -0.58 -7.94 -6.54
CA ILE A 144 -0.59 -8.61 -7.85
C ILE A 144 -1.25 -7.75 -8.94
N GLY A 145 -2.26 -6.95 -8.57
CA GLY A 145 -2.95 -6.05 -9.48
C GLY A 145 -2.06 -4.93 -9.99
N ALA A 146 -1.34 -4.26 -9.09
CA ALA A 146 -0.40 -3.20 -9.43
C ALA A 146 0.78 -3.75 -10.22
N GLU A 147 1.35 -4.91 -9.83
CA GLU A 147 2.43 -5.58 -10.56
C GLU A 147 2.03 -5.93 -11.99
N HIS A 148 0.82 -6.47 -12.18
CA HIS A 148 0.30 -6.79 -13.51
C HIS A 148 0.13 -5.53 -14.36
N TYR A 149 -0.39 -4.44 -13.76
CA TYR A 149 -0.59 -3.18 -14.47
C TYR A 149 0.75 -2.61 -14.97
N VAL A 150 1.76 -2.54 -14.12
CA VAL A 150 3.11 -2.07 -14.49
C VAL A 150 3.72 -2.93 -15.60
N ALA A 151 3.59 -4.26 -15.50
CA ALA A 151 4.13 -5.19 -16.50
C ALA A 151 3.45 -5.08 -17.89
N SER A 152 2.20 -4.60 -17.94
CA SER A 152 1.38 -4.52 -19.16
C SER A 152 1.21 -3.11 -19.73
N THR A 153 1.67 -2.08 -19.00
CA THR A 153 1.47 -0.66 -19.34
C THR A 153 2.80 0.05 -19.57
N ASN A 154 2.84 0.96 -20.54
CA ASN A 154 3.98 1.88 -20.67
C ASN A 154 3.86 2.98 -19.60
N MET A 155 4.63 2.84 -18.51
CA MET A 155 4.60 3.77 -17.38
C MET A 155 5.13 5.18 -17.74
N ASP A 156 5.92 5.34 -18.79
CA ASP A 156 6.36 6.66 -19.26
C ASP A 156 5.20 7.57 -19.70
N ASN A 157 4.05 6.98 -20.03
CA ASN A 157 2.84 7.71 -20.39
C ASN A 157 2.10 8.25 -19.14
N ILE A 158 2.38 7.76 -17.94
CA ILE A 158 1.75 8.21 -16.71
C ILE A 158 2.42 9.52 -16.26
N LYS A 159 1.65 10.60 -16.20
CA LYS A 159 2.17 11.95 -15.86
C LYS A 159 1.91 12.34 -14.40
N ALA A 160 0.96 11.69 -13.76
CA ALA A 160 0.74 11.72 -12.33
C ALA A 160 -0.11 10.52 -11.89
N ILE A 161 0.00 10.17 -10.62
CA ILE A 161 -0.79 9.14 -9.97
C ILE A 161 -1.55 9.79 -8.81
N ILE A 162 -2.84 9.47 -8.66
CA ILE A 162 -3.63 9.77 -7.48
C ILE A 162 -4.04 8.45 -6.85
N ILE A 163 -3.73 8.26 -5.55
CA ILE A 163 -4.09 7.08 -4.78
C ILE A 163 -5.05 7.51 -3.66
N ALA A 164 -6.23 6.91 -3.60
CA ALA A 164 -7.28 7.36 -2.68
C ALA A 164 -7.25 6.68 -1.31
N GLU A 165 -6.08 6.56 -0.73
CA GLU A 165 -5.83 5.99 0.60
C GLU A 165 -6.25 6.91 1.74
N PRO A 166 -6.47 6.39 2.97
CA PRO A 166 -6.96 7.17 4.10
C PRO A 166 -5.95 8.22 4.58
N THR A 167 -6.22 9.48 4.28
CA THR A 167 -5.39 10.63 4.70
C THR A 167 -6.13 11.66 5.54
N SER A 168 -7.38 11.39 5.93
CA SER A 168 -8.24 12.36 6.62
C SER A 168 -8.40 13.67 5.83
N GLU A 169 -8.58 13.57 4.51
CA GLU A 169 -8.69 14.71 3.57
C GLU A 169 -7.44 15.63 3.54
N LYS A 170 -6.26 15.11 3.91
CA LYS A 170 -4.99 15.84 3.81
C LYS A 170 -4.32 15.57 2.47
N VAL A 171 -3.62 16.59 1.94
CA VAL A 171 -2.76 16.45 0.76
C VAL A 171 -1.46 15.76 1.20
N VAL A 172 -1.28 14.51 0.80
CA VAL A 172 -0.12 13.69 1.15
C VAL A 172 0.74 13.48 -0.09
N VAL A 173 2.03 13.81 0.04
CA VAL A 173 2.99 13.78 -1.07
C VAL A 173 3.84 12.52 -1.11
N GLY A 174 3.64 11.60 -0.17
CA GLY A 174 4.39 10.35 -0.16
C GLY A 174 4.17 9.49 1.07
N HIS A 175 4.76 8.32 1.03
CA HIS A 175 4.72 7.32 2.09
C HIS A 175 6.08 6.68 2.33
N LYS A 176 6.28 6.13 3.54
CA LYS A 176 7.49 5.37 3.84
C LYS A 176 7.55 4.08 3.04
N GLY A 177 8.76 3.67 2.69
CA GLY A 177 8.99 2.33 2.19
C GLY A 177 9.01 1.28 3.31
N ALA A 178 8.90 0.01 2.93
CA ALA A 178 9.06 -1.13 3.81
C ALA A 178 9.96 -2.19 3.16
N LEU A 179 11.04 -2.53 3.84
CA LEU A 179 11.92 -3.63 3.44
C LEU A 179 11.99 -4.63 4.60
N TRP A 180 11.44 -5.83 4.37
CA TRP A 180 11.49 -6.90 5.37
C TRP A 180 12.51 -7.96 4.96
N ILE A 181 13.42 -8.25 5.87
CA ILE A 181 14.51 -9.18 5.64
C ILE A 181 14.43 -10.30 6.68
N GLU A 182 14.41 -11.56 6.21
CA GLU A 182 14.65 -12.72 7.04
C GLU A 182 16.14 -13.04 7.04
N VAL A 183 16.73 -13.17 8.22
CA VAL A 183 18.09 -13.65 8.44
C VAL A 183 18.01 -15.03 9.03
N THR A 184 18.63 -16.02 8.39
CA THR A 184 18.71 -17.40 8.89
C THR A 184 20.16 -17.73 9.19
N LEU A 185 20.41 -18.19 10.40
CA LEU A 185 21.69 -18.79 10.81
C LEU A 185 21.57 -20.30 10.87
N THR A 186 22.48 -20.99 10.17
CA THR A 186 22.59 -22.44 10.20
C THR A 186 23.88 -22.81 10.91
N GLY A 187 23.76 -23.47 12.05
CA GLY A 187 24.85 -23.92 12.89
C GLY A 187 25.02 -25.45 12.82
N LYS A 188 25.42 -26.04 13.95
CA LYS A 188 25.63 -27.48 14.08
C LYS A 188 25.13 -27.97 15.44
N THR A 189 24.28 -29.01 15.43
CA THR A 189 23.82 -29.65 16.67
C THR A 189 24.93 -30.32 17.44
N ALA A 190 24.83 -30.29 18.77
CA ALA A 190 25.64 -31.07 19.69
C ALA A 190 24.85 -31.34 20.99
N HIS A 191 25.34 -32.25 21.80
CA HIS A 191 24.79 -32.47 23.14
C HIS A 191 25.06 -31.23 24.01
N GLY A 192 24.06 -30.71 24.74
CA GLY A 192 24.20 -29.51 25.56
C GLY A 192 25.31 -29.54 26.62
N ALA A 193 25.81 -30.75 27.02
CA ALA A 193 26.97 -30.91 27.87
C ALA A 193 28.33 -30.84 27.13
N MET A 194 28.33 -30.77 25.81
CA MET A 194 29.52 -30.69 24.94
C MET A 194 29.36 -29.59 23.89
N PRO A 195 29.15 -28.32 24.31
CA PRO A 195 28.84 -27.25 23.41
C PRO A 195 29.94 -26.94 22.37
N GLU A 196 31.20 -27.25 22.71
CA GLU A 196 32.35 -27.08 21.82
C GLU A 196 32.33 -27.97 20.56
N GLN A 197 31.46 -28.99 20.52
CA GLN A 197 31.28 -29.88 19.36
C GLN A 197 30.19 -29.35 18.39
N GLY A 198 29.43 -28.34 18.79
CA GLY A 198 28.39 -27.71 18.01
C GLY A 198 28.76 -26.32 17.53
N ILE A 199 27.85 -25.72 16.77
CA ILE A 199 27.87 -24.29 16.39
C ILE A 199 26.52 -23.77 16.75
N ASN A 200 26.44 -22.88 17.76
CA ASN A 200 25.18 -22.41 18.33
C ASN A 200 24.61 -21.25 17.50
N ALA A 201 23.52 -21.52 16.76
CA ALA A 201 22.85 -20.53 15.94
C ALA A 201 22.19 -19.41 16.77
N ILE A 202 21.69 -19.70 17.99
CA ILE A 202 21.10 -18.68 18.87
C ILE A 202 22.17 -17.70 19.40
N GLU A 203 23.34 -18.21 19.79
CA GLU A 203 24.47 -17.36 20.20
C GLU A 203 24.98 -16.50 19.03
N GLY A 204 24.99 -17.08 17.80
CA GLY A 204 25.26 -16.34 16.58
C GLY A 204 24.27 -15.21 16.35
N MET A 205 22.98 -15.46 16.58
CA MET A 205 21.92 -14.45 16.35
C MET A 205 22.07 -13.21 17.25
N ASN A 206 22.70 -13.34 18.41
CA ASN A 206 23.03 -12.14 19.22
C ASN A 206 23.93 -11.14 18.48
N LYS A 207 24.82 -11.60 17.59
CA LYS A 207 25.65 -10.71 16.77
C LYS A 207 24.80 -9.97 15.73
N VAL A 208 23.79 -10.64 15.16
CA VAL A 208 22.84 -10.01 14.22
C VAL A 208 22.01 -8.94 14.93
N LEU A 209 21.51 -9.23 16.14
CA LEU A 209 20.77 -8.25 16.95
C LEU A 209 21.63 -7.01 17.28
N ASN A 210 22.91 -7.22 17.62
CA ASN A 210 23.85 -6.10 17.85
C ASN A 210 24.05 -5.27 16.58
N LEU A 211 24.18 -5.90 15.41
CA LEU A 211 24.24 -5.21 14.13
C LEU A 211 22.99 -4.38 13.87
N VAL A 212 21.80 -4.93 14.12
CA VAL A 212 20.54 -4.19 13.99
C VAL A 212 20.51 -2.99 14.92
N ASP A 213 21.04 -3.11 16.15
CA ASP A 213 21.11 -1.98 17.10
C ASP A 213 22.10 -0.90 16.63
N GLU A 214 23.24 -1.26 16.05
CA GLU A 214 24.19 -0.31 15.44
C GLU A 214 23.53 0.44 14.28
N LEU A 215 22.85 -0.29 13.39
CA LEU A 215 22.19 0.29 12.22
C LEU A 215 21.02 1.24 12.55
N LYS A 216 20.42 1.14 13.74
CA LYS A 216 19.40 2.12 14.19
C LYS A 216 19.91 3.56 14.19
N GLU A 217 21.17 3.76 14.52
CA GLU A 217 21.80 5.08 14.54
C GLU A 217 22.43 5.43 13.18
N GLU A 218 23.09 4.45 12.53
CA GLU A 218 23.80 4.66 11.27
C GLU A 218 22.85 4.93 10.10
N TRP A 219 21.70 4.24 10.06
CA TRP A 219 20.69 4.36 8.99
C TRP A 219 19.55 5.31 9.35
N LEU A 220 19.72 6.11 10.43
CA LEU A 220 18.72 7.09 10.79
C LEU A 220 18.75 8.25 9.79
N GLU A 221 17.69 8.35 9.00
CA GLU A 221 17.43 9.46 8.11
C GLU A 221 16.17 10.19 8.55
N GLU A 222 16.09 11.48 8.28
CA GLU A 222 14.91 12.30 8.51
C GLU A 222 14.60 13.08 7.23
N GLN A 223 13.42 12.82 6.66
CA GLN A 223 12.94 13.43 5.43
C GLN A 223 11.54 14.00 5.64
N ALA A 224 11.39 15.32 5.54
CA ALA A 224 10.07 15.92 5.57
C ALA A 224 9.30 15.58 4.27
N PRO A 225 7.99 15.37 4.34
CA PRO A 225 7.13 15.27 5.53
C PRO A 225 7.04 13.85 6.10
N LEU A 226 7.83 12.88 5.62
CA LEU A 226 7.75 11.46 6.03
C LEU A 226 8.29 11.19 7.45
N GLY A 227 9.08 12.12 8.00
CA GLY A 227 9.70 11.98 9.32
C GLY A 227 10.93 11.08 9.28
N LYS A 228 11.10 10.22 10.29
CA LYS A 228 12.31 9.41 10.47
C LYS A 228 12.17 8.00 9.93
N SER A 229 13.27 7.48 9.35
CA SER A 229 13.44 6.07 9.05
C SER A 229 13.50 5.23 10.33
N SER A 230 13.34 3.92 10.20
CA SER A 230 13.53 3.01 11.34
C SER A 230 13.97 1.63 10.90
N ILE A 231 14.66 0.91 11.78
CA ILE A 231 14.97 -0.51 11.66
C ILE A 231 14.64 -1.22 12.97
N SER A 232 14.03 -2.39 12.92
CA SER A 232 13.67 -3.16 14.10
C SER A 232 13.67 -4.67 13.83
N ALA A 233 14.08 -5.45 14.83
CA ALA A 233 13.99 -6.91 14.85
C ALA A 233 12.65 -7.30 15.50
N ASN A 234 11.71 -7.86 14.72
CA ASN A 234 10.33 -8.02 15.15
C ASN A 234 9.89 -9.47 15.42
N LEU A 235 10.56 -10.45 14.81
CA LEU A 235 10.27 -11.86 15.01
C LEU A 235 11.56 -12.65 15.11
N ILE A 236 11.68 -13.51 16.12
CA ILE A 236 12.81 -14.42 16.30
C ILE A 236 12.31 -15.82 16.65
N SER A 237 12.95 -16.85 16.06
CA SER A 237 12.67 -18.25 16.34
C SER A 237 13.93 -19.09 16.26
N GLY A 238 14.14 -20.02 17.21
CA GLY A 238 15.32 -20.89 17.18
C GLY A 238 15.35 -21.94 18.29
N GLY A 239 16.12 -23.00 18.04
CA GLY A 239 16.28 -24.13 18.97
C GLY A 239 15.08 -25.06 19.02
N ILE A 240 15.31 -26.28 19.50
CA ILE A 240 14.28 -27.34 19.58
C ILE A 240 14.12 -27.91 20.99
N GLN A 241 15.21 -27.96 21.78
CA GLN A 241 15.22 -28.55 23.09
C GLN A 241 16.41 -28.05 23.92
N THR A 242 16.21 -27.84 25.23
CA THR A 242 17.18 -27.19 26.14
C THR A 242 18.56 -27.92 26.19
N ASN A 243 18.61 -29.25 26.05
CA ASN A 243 19.83 -30.02 26.10
C ASN A 243 20.48 -30.33 24.74
N VAL A 244 20.10 -29.55 23.70
CA VAL A 244 20.63 -29.63 22.34
C VAL A 244 21.15 -28.27 21.93
N ILE A 245 22.41 -28.19 21.45
CA ILE A 245 22.96 -26.96 20.84
C ILE A 245 22.14 -26.68 19.57
N PRO A 246 21.52 -25.50 19.44
CA PRO A 246 20.64 -25.20 18.31
C PRO A 246 21.42 -24.96 17.02
N ASP A 247 21.01 -25.66 15.98
CA ASP A 247 21.58 -25.58 14.63
C ASP A 247 20.80 -24.62 13.70
N SER A 248 19.74 -24.00 14.19
CA SER A 248 18.96 -23.02 13.40
C SER A 248 18.41 -21.91 14.28
N CYS A 249 18.48 -20.69 13.75
CA CYS A 249 17.82 -19.50 14.31
C CYS A 249 17.47 -18.56 13.18
N THR A 250 16.23 -18.03 13.17
CA THR A 250 15.74 -17.06 12.21
C THR A 250 15.36 -15.76 12.91
N LEU A 251 15.57 -14.62 12.23
CA LEU A 251 15.21 -13.28 12.67
C LEU A 251 14.56 -12.53 11.51
N ASN A 252 13.41 -11.88 11.74
CA ASN A 252 12.83 -10.96 10.77
C ASN A 252 13.10 -9.53 11.18
N VAL A 253 13.65 -8.75 10.26
CA VAL A 253 13.99 -7.34 10.40
C VAL A 253 13.03 -6.53 9.53
N ASP A 254 12.43 -5.47 10.09
CA ASP A 254 11.58 -4.49 9.43
C ASP A 254 12.34 -3.15 9.32
N ILE A 255 12.55 -2.69 8.09
CA ILE A 255 13.18 -1.40 7.77
C ILE A 255 12.10 -0.51 7.17
N ARG A 256 11.95 0.71 7.70
CA ARG A 256 11.09 1.76 7.16
C ARG A 256 11.96 2.89 6.63
N SER A 257 12.03 3.01 5.32
CA SER A 257 12.81 4.04 4.62
C SER A 257 11.97 5.30 4.39
N VAL A 258 12.64 6.45 4.31
CA VAL A 258 12.05 7.76 4.02
C VAL A 258 12.62 8.38 2.75
N THR A 259 13.63 7.74 2.17
CA THR A 259 14.31 8.16 0.94
C THR A 259 14.03 7.17 -0.18
N PRO A 260 13.56 7.61 -1.36
CA PRO A 260 13.38 6.75 -2.52
C PRO A 260 14.68 6.05 -2.97
N ASN A 261 14.56 4.90 -3.65
CA ASN A 261 15.65 4.16 -4.27
C ASN A 261 16.78 3.68 -3.32
N LEU A 262 16.47 3.52 -2.03
CA LEU A 262 17.46 3.20 -1.01
C LEU A 262 17.57 1.70 -0.68
N HIS A 263 16.54 0.91 -0.94
CA HIS A 263 16.42 -0.47 -0.44
C HIS A 263 17.52 -1.41 -0.95
N GLU A 264 17.91 -1.31 -2.21
CA GLU A 264 19.00 -2.14 -2.77
C GLU A 264 20.32 -1.90 -2.03
N LYS A 265 20.66 -0.63 -1.79
CA LYS A 265 21.85 -0.25 -1.02
C LYS A 265 21.79 -0.76 0.41
N LEU A 266 20.66 -0.58 1.11
CA LEU A 266 20.49 -1.05 2.50
C LEU A 266 20.61 -2.57 2.58
N TYR A 267 20.00 -3.30 1.64
CA TYR A 267 20.10 -4.75 1.60
C TYR A 267 21.52 -5.25 1.33
N SER A 268 22.22 -4.65 0.37
CA SER A 268 23.62 -4.99 0.06
C SER A 268 24.52 -4.75 1.26
N GLU A 269 24.45 -3.57 1.87
CA GLU A 269 25.25 -3.20 3.05
C GLU A 269 24.96 -4.14 4.24
N PHE A 270 23.68 -4.45 4.48
CA PHE A 270 23.30 -5.37 5.56
C PHE A 270 23.87 -6.78 5.35
N THR A 271 23.76 -7.31 4.13
CA THR A 271 24.26 -8.64 3.81
C THR A 271 25.79 -8.71 3.86
N GLU A 272 26.49 -7.72 3.33
CA GLU A 272 27.95 -7.63 3.42
C GLU A 272 28.46 -7.64 4.86
N ARG A 273 27.82 -6.84 5.75
CA ARG A 273 28.19 -6.79 7.18
C ARG A 273 27.90 -8.14 7.88
N LEU A 274 26.82 -8.84 7.50
CA LEU A 274 26.55 -10.17 8.03
C LEU A 274 27.59 -11.20 7.57
N GLU A 275 28.00 -11.18 6.31
CA GLU A 275 29.04 -12.06 5.78
C GLU A 275 30.37 -11.82 6.51
N ASP A 276 30.75 -10.58 6.76
CA ASP A 276 31.96 -10.23 7.52
C ASP A 276 31.90 -10.77 8.96
N ILE A 277 30.78 -10.60 9.66
CA ILE A 277 30.57 -11.05 11.04
C ILE A 277 30.73 -12.58 11.16
N PHE A 278 30.30 -13.31 10.14
CA PHE A 278 30.29 -14.80 10.14
C PHE A 278 31.39 -15.41 9.27
N SER A 279 32.39 -14.65 8.83
CA SER A 279 33.51 -15.11 8.00
C SER A 279 34.48 -16.08 8.69
N ALA A 280 34.48 -16.15 10.02
CA ALA A 280 35.41 -17.00 10.77
C ALA A 280 35.08 -18.50 10.67
N GLU A 281 36.11 -19.34 10.71
CA GLU A 281 35.95 -20.79 10.81
C GLU A 281 35.14 -21.18 12.07
N ASN A 282 34.21 -22.09 11.96
CA ASN A 282 33.26 -22.50 13.02
C ASN A 282 32.21 -21.42 13.39
N SER A 283 31.97 -20.42 12.53
CA SER A 283 30.78 -19.56 12.61
C SER A 283 29.55 -20.26 12.03
N PRO A 284 28.33 -19.91 12.46
CA PRO A 284 27.13 -20.32 11.72
C PRO A 284 27.19 -19.80 10.28
N GLU A 285 26.63 -20.57 9.34
CA GLU A 285 26.38 -20.09 7.99
C GLU A 285 25.21 -19.10 8.03
N VAL A 286 25.36 -17.95 7.37
CA VAL A 286 24.34 -16.90 7.30
C VAL A 286 23.70 -16.88 5.92
N SER A 287 22.38 -16.75 5.89
CA SER A 287 21.62 -16.49 4.66
C SER A 287 20.55 -15.43 4.92
N THR A 288 20.23 -14.68 3.88
CA THR A 288 19.21 -13.63 3.92
C THR A 288 18.19 -13.83 2.82
N LYS A 289 16.95 -13.40 3.10
CA LYS A 289 15.85 -13.41 2.13
C LYS A 289 15.01 -12.16 2.31
N ILE A 290 14.73 -11.46 1.21
CA ILE A 290 13.74 -10.38 1.21
C ILE A 290 12.35 -11.02 1.29
N LEU A 291 11.58 -10.67 2.31
CA LEU A 291 10.20 -11.09 2.50
C LEU A 291 9.21 -10.09 1.88
N LEU A 292 9.56 -8.79 1.93
CA LEU A 292 8.78 -7.69 1.36
C LEU A 292 9.72 -6.58 0.91
N ASN A 293 9.43 -6.01 -0.25
CA ASN A 293 10.10 -4.80 -0.74
C ASN A 293 9.04 -3.86 -1.32
N ARG A 294 8.74 -2.78 -0.60
CA ARG A 294 7.82 -1.72 -0.99
C ARG A 294 8.58 -0.39 -0.97
N ALA A 295 8.80 0.17 -2.14
CA ALA A 295 9.61 1.39 -2.29
C ALA A 295 9.01 2.58 -1.55
N THR A 296 9.86 3.51 -1.08
CA THR A 296 9.43 4.83 -0.62
C THR A 296 8.94 5.64 -1.82
N VAL A 297 7.80 6.29 -1.68
CA VAL A 297 7.30 7.28 -2.64
C VAL A 297 7.36 8.66 -1.99
N LEU A 298 7.94 9.62 -2.71
CA LEU A 298 8.02 11.02 -2.27
C LEU A 298 7.99 11.93 -3.50
N THR A 299 7.01 12.81 -3.53
CA THR A 299 6.80 13.80 -4.60
C THR A 299 7.19 15.17 -4.11
N GLU A 300 7.84 15.95 -4.94
CA GLU A 300 8.19 17.35 -4.61
C GLU A 300 6.91 18.20 -4.47
N GLU A 301 6.93 19.13 -3.52
CA GLU A 301 5.75 19.96 -3.19
C GLU A 301 5.34 20.92 -4.32
N ASP A 302 6.27 21.29 -5.20
CA ASP A 302 6.05 22.19 -6.34
C ASP A 302 5.55 21.48 -7.61
N GLU A 303 5.40 20.16 -7.56
CA GLU A 303 4.80 19.41 -8.66
C GLU A 303 3.35 19.87 -8.93
N SER A 304 2.99 19.94 -10.21
CA SER A 304 1.72 20.51 -10.64
C SER A 304 0.48 19.82 -10.07
N ILE A 305 0.54 18.49 -9.86
CA ILE A 305 -0.56 17.75 -9.23
C ILE A 305 -0.70 18.12 -7.75
N ILE A 306 0.40 18.34 -7.04
CA ILE A 306 0.41 18.70 -5.61
C ILE A 306 -0.09 20.13 -5.42
N THR A 307 0.44 21.09 -6.20
CA THR A 307 -0.02 22.49 -6.13
C THR A 307 -1.49 22.61 -6.48
N SER A 308 -1.97 21.87 -7.50
CA SER A 308 -3.41 21.80 -7.83
C SER A 308 -4.23 21.18 -6.69
N ALA A 309 -3.71 20.15 -6.03
CA ALA A 309 -4.39 19.50 -4.91
C ALA A 309 -4.53 20.44 -3.70
N LEU A 310 -3.48 21.18 -3.36
CA LEU A 310 -3.49 22.19 -2.30
C LEU A 310 -4.49 23.31 -2.60
N ASP A 311 -4.50 23.82 -3.81
CA ASP A 311 -5.42 24.87 -4.24
C ASP A 311 -6.90 24.42 -4.13
N VAL A 312 -7.20 23.20 -4.60
CA VAL A 312 -8.57 22.66 -4.55
C VAL A 312 -8.99 22.35 -3.11
N ALA A 313 -8.08 21.89 -2.26
CA ALA A 313 -8.32 21.63 -0.84
C ALA A 313 -8.38 22.92 -0.01
N ASN A 314 -7.94 24.06 -0.57
CA ASN A 314 -7.70 25.31 0.17
C ASN A 314 -6.76 25.08 1.37
N ALA A 315 -5.71 24.28 1.15
CA ALA A 315 -4.68 23.91 2.13
C ALA A 315 -3.33 24.55 1.78
N ASN A 316 -2.48 24.73 2.79
CA ASN A 316 -1.17 25.37 2.63
C ASN A 316 0.00 24.45 2.99
N GLU A 317 -0.29 23.25 3.45
CA GLU A 317 0.72 22.31 3.95
C GLU A 317 0.46 20.93 3.36
N VAL A 318 1.55 20.23 3.07
CA VAL A 318 1.52 18.83 2.69
C VAL A 318 1.82 17.94 3.90
N SER A 319 1.50 16.67 3.77
CA SER A 319 1.77 15.64 4.78
C SER A 319 2.42 14.42 4.15
N GLY A 320 2.95 13.53 4.98
CA GLY A 320 3.40 12.19 4.61
C GLY A 320 2.73 11.14 5.49
N VAL A 321 2.65 9.91 5.02
CA VAL A 321 2.11 8.78 5.78
C VAL A 321 3.15 7.70 6.04
N SER A 322 2.95 6.92 7.10
CA SER A 322 3.94 5.92 7.54
C SER A 322 3.69 4.51 6.99
N TYR A 323 2.49 4.23 6.47
CA TYR A 323 2.14 3.01 5.77
C TYR A 323 2.57 3.13 4.29
N TYR A 324 2.76 2.02 3.59
CA TYR A 324 2.96 2.01 2.14
C TYR A 324 1.62 1.81 1.42
N THR A 325 1.61 2.05 0.11
CA THR A 325 0.45 1.86 -0.77
C THR A 325 0.88 1.16 -2.05
N ASP A 326 -0.05 0.83 -2.95
CA ASP A 326 0.28 0.39 -4.32
C ASP A 326 1.20 1.37 -5.07
N GLY A 327 1.36 2.61 -4.60
CA GLY A 327 2.36 3.56 -5.09
C GLY A 327 3.77 3.00 -5.07
N SER A 328 4.10 2.14 -4.11
CA SER A 328 5.40 1.47 -4.03
C SER A 328 5.69 0.54 -5.22
N VAL A 329 4.65 0.05 -5.89
CA VAL A 329 4.74 -0.82 -7.06
C VAL A 329 4.49 -0.04 -8.36
N LEU A 330 3.49 0.84 -8.36
CA LEU A 330 3.17 1.69 -9.52
C LEU A 330 4.26 2.72 -9.84
N ASN A 331 5.04 3.13 -8.84
CA ASN A 331 6.07 4.16 -8.94
C ASN A 331 7.30 3.83 -8.08
N PRO A 332 7.96 2.68 -8.30
CA PRO A 332 9.04 2.20 -7.45
C PRO A 332 10.25 3.13 -7.42
N ASP A 333 10.50 3.86 -8.50
CA ASP A 333 11.60 4.83 -8.61
C ASP A 333 11.23 6.22 -8.11
N SER A 334 9.98 6.44 -7.67
CA SER A 334 9.45 7.73 -7.23
C SER A 334 9.64 8.88 -8.24
N ASN A 335 9.61 8.56 -9.54
CA ASN A 335 9.84 9.50 -10.64
C ASN A 335 8.55 10.03 -11.28
N ILE A 336 7.38 9.50 -10.88
CA ILE A 336 6.07 9.95 -11.31
C ILE A 336 5.43 10.74 -10.16
N PRO A 337 5.04 12.03 -10.35
CA PRO A 337 4.36 12.79 -9.31
C PRO A 337 3.14 12.03 -8.77
N THR A 338 3.14 11.74 -7.46
CA THR A 338 2.11 10.94 -6.81
C THR A 338 1.46 11.71 -5.68
N LEU A 339 0.14 11.83 -5.74
CA LEU A 339 -0.72 12.38 -4.69
C LEU A 339 -1.43 11.25 -3.98
N ILE A 340 -1.43 11.26 -2.65
CA ILE A 340 -2.28 10.38 -1.85
C ILE A 340 -3.31 11.26 -1.14
N TYR A 341 -4.61 10.93 -1.31
CA TYR A 341 -5.70 11.69 -0.72
C TYR A 341 -6.95 10.85 -0.62
N GLY A 342 -7.58 10.82 0.54
CA GLY A 342 -8.87 10.15 0.73
C GLY A 342 -9.54 10.52 2.05
N PRO A 343 -10.83 10.18 2.21
CA PRO A 343 -11.67 10.61 3.32
C PRO A 343 -11.42 9.78 4.57
N GLY A 344 -10.85 8.58 4.41
CA GLY A 344 -10.60 7.63 5.49
C GLY A 344 -9.66 8.20 6.54
N ILE A 345 -9.81 7.74 7.78
CA ILE A 345 -8.98 8.14 8.91
C ILE A 345 -7.91 7.06 9.11
N GLU A 346 -6.64 7.37 8.86
CA GLU A 346 -5.53 6.40 8.87
C GLU A 346 -5.47 5.53 10.14
N THR A 347 -5.78 6.10 11.30
CA THR A 347 -5.74 5.38 12.58
C THR A 347 -6.88 4.38 12.76
N LEU A 348 -7.88 4.38 11.88
CA LEU A 348 -8.98 3.42 11.86
C LEU A 348 -8.73 2.25 10.91
N ALA A 349 -7.74 2.37 10.01
CA ALA A 349 -7.34 1.28 9.12
C ALA A 349 -6.99 0.03 9.94
N HIS A 350 -7.45 -1.15 9.49
CA HIS A 350 -7.23 -2.45 10.11
C HIS A 350 -7.84 -2.63 11.51
N GLN A 351 -8.55 -1.60 12.06
CA GLN A 351 -9.16 -1.67 13.38
C GLN A 351 -10.62 -2.20 13.32
N PRO A 352 -11.14 -2.77 14.42
CA PRO A 352 -12.57 -3.03 14.53
C PRO A 352 -13.34 -1.70 14.59
N ASN A 353 -14.59 -1.72 14.13
CA ASN A 353 -15.46 -0.54 14.04
C ASN A 353 -14.94 0.55 13.10
N GLU A 354 -14.16 0.16 12.10
CA GLU A 354 -13.76 0.99 10.99
C GLU A 354 -14.97 1.70 10.37
N TYR A 355 -14.82 2.99 10.06
CA TYR A 355 -15.87 3.79 9.46
C TYR A 355 -15.31 4.90 8.58
N VAL A 356 -16.14 5.40 7.68
CA VAL A 356 -15.94 6.68 7.00
C VAL A 356 -17.11 7.63 7.32
N GLU A 357 -16.84 8.92 7.46
CA GLU A 357 -17.90 9.92 7.61
C GLU A 357 -18.58 10.15 6.27
N VAL A 358 -19.91 10.02 6.23
CA VAL A 358 -20.69 10.15 4.98
C VAL A 358 -20.46 11.52 4.33
N ASP A 359 -20.38 12.59 5.14
CA ASP A 359 -20.14 13.92 4.63
C ASP A 359 -18.72 14.09 4.06
N ALA A 360 -17.71 13.44 4.64
CA ALA A 360 -16.35 13.42 4.11
C ALA A 360 -16.30 12.71 2.76
N PHE A 361 -16.95 11.54 2.66
CA PHE A 361 -17.09 10.80 1.42
C PHE A 361 -17.71 11.64 0.30
N GLU A 362 -18.84 12.31 0.55
CA GLU A 362 -19.49 13.15 -0.46
C GLU A 362 -18.62 14.38 -0.84
N ARG A 363 -17.93 15.01 0.12
CA ARG A 363 -17.02 16.14 -0.17
C ARG A 363 -15.85 15.72 -1.04
N SER A 364 -15.26 14.55 -0.78
CA SER A 364 -14.10 14.06 -1.51
C SER A 364 -14.41 13.71 -2.96
N ILE A 365 -15.64 13.28 -3.28
CA ILE A 365 -16.08 13.12 -4.69
C ILE A 365 -15.99 14.46 -5.44
N GLU A 366 -16.49 15.54 -4.83
CA GLU A 366 -16.43 16.87 -5.43
C GLU A 366 -15.01 17.43 -5.48
N TYR A 367 -14.18 17.09 -4.49
CA TYR A 367 -12.74 17.41 -4.49
C TYR A 367 -12.04 16.78 -5.69
N PHE A 368 -12.15 15.46 -5.86
CA PHE A 368 -11.51 14.76 -6.98
C PHE A 368 -12.02 15.27 -8.33
N LYS A 369 -13.31 15.51 -8.45
CA LYS A 369 -13.89 16.07 -9.67
C LYS A 369 -13.28 17.42 -10.05
N LYS A 370 -13.08 18.31 -9.08
CA LYS A 370 -12.44 19.61 -9.27
C LYS A 370 -10.96 19.45 -9.59
N LEU A 371 -10.23 18.62 -8.83
CA LEU A 371 -8.81 18.37 -9.02
C LEU A 371 -8.53 17.82 -10.42
N ILE A 372 -9.26 16.80 -10.85
CA ILE A 372 -9.14 16.23 -12.18
C ILE A 372 -9.35 17.29 -13.25
N LYS A 373 -10.40 18.13 -13.15
CA LYS A 373 -10.64 19.21 -14.09
C LYS A 373 -9.49 20.21 -14.15
N VAL A 374 -8.98 20.64 -12.98
CA VAL A 374 -7.87 21.62 -12.92
C VAL A 374 -6.59 21.05 -13.53
N TYR A 375 -6.26 19.80 -13.19
CA TYR A 375 -5.01 19.18 -13.63
C TYR A 375 -5.01 18.74 -15.11
N THR A 376 -6.17 18.47 -15.68
CA THR A 376 -6.33 17.97 -17.04
C THR A 376 -7.06 18.93 -17.99
N ALA A 377 -7.17 20.21 -17.60
CA ALA A 377 -7.82 21.25 -18.40
C ALA A 377 -7.01 21.66 -19.66
#